data_3c0b72e6dfac1bb72fdf1bfbfda84f2c
#
_entry.id   3c0b72e6dfac1bb72fdf1bfbfda84f2c
#
_cell.length_a   1.000
_cell.length_b   1.000
_cell.length_c   1.000
_cell.angle_alpha   90.00
_cell.angle_beta   90.00
_cell.angle_gamma   90.00
#
_symmetry.space_group_name_H-M   'P 1'
#
loop_
_entity.id
_entity.type
_entity.pdbx_description
1 polymer ?
#
loop_
_entity_poly.entity_id
_entity_poly.type
_entity_poly.pdbx_seq_one_letter_code
_entity_poly.pdbx_strand_id
1 'polypeptide(L)'
;MRKAILTGCLFVFCFFNAGMAKEKTVTIKIIETSDVHGAFFPHDFINRKPQSGSLARVSSYVKRLRQTFGKNVILLENGDILQGQPLSYFSNYIDTLNHNIAADVTNYLGYDAQAIGNHDVETGHRCYDKWIDEINCPVLGANIIDMQTGKPYVKPYTIIKRDGVRIGILGLITPAIPNWLPQDLWSGLRFEEMVSSAQKWVKVLHEKEKTDVIVGLFHCGKEGGITTPNYMEIALY
;
A
#
# COMPACT_ATOMS: atom_id res chain seq x y z
N MET A 1 -29.80 84.22 -3.53
CA MET A 1 -29.43 83.28 -2.44
C MET A 1 -29.29 81.90 -3.07
N ARG A 2 -28.01 81.46 -3.35
CA ARG A 2 -27.74 80.12 -3.90
C ARG A 2 -27.26 79.23 -2.76
N LYS A 3 -27.98 78.16 -2.45
CA LYS A 3 -27.59 77.12 -1.48
C LYS A 3 -26.63 76.15 -2.18
N ALA A 4 -25.42 76.03 -1.66
CA ALA A 4 -24.47 75.01 -2.05
C ALA A 4 -24.79 73.73 -1.24
N ILE A 5 -25.01 72.62 -1.96
CA ILE A 5 -25.12 71.28 -1.38
C ILE A 5 -23.73 70.65 -1.42
N LEU A 6 -23.16 70.40 -0.22
CA LEU A 6 -21.88 69.73 -0.07
C LEU A 6 -22.13 68.20 0.03
N THR A 7 -21.81 67.48 -1.06
CA THR A 7 -21.91 65.99 -1.08
C THR A 7 -20.61 65.43 -0.52
N GLY A 8 -20.67 64.92 0.69
CA GLY A 8 -19.53 64.21 1.32
C GLY A 8 -19.43 62.82 0.81
N CYS A 9 -18.37 62.46 0.05
CA CYS A 9 -18.04 61.09 -0.30
C CYS A 9 -17.38 60.41 0.93
N LEU A 10 -18.10 59.48 1.52
CA LEU A 10 -17.56 58.61 2.58
C LEU A 10 -16.74 57.49 1.91
N PHE A 11 -15.41 57.59 1.95
CA PHE A 11 -14.49 56.53 1.54
C PHE A 11 -14.44 55.49 2.67
N VAL A 12 -15.09 54.34 2.49
CA VAL A 12 -14.92 53.17 3.35
C VAL A 12 -13.65 52.44 2.95
N PHE A 13 -12.58 52.61 3.71
CA PHE A 13 -11.37 51.81 3.58
C PHE A 13 -11.60 50.43 4.19
N CYS A 14 -11.93 49.46 3.35
CA CYS A 14 -11.86 48.03 3.75
C CYS A 14 -10.40 47.62 3.87
N PHE A 15 -9.86 47.60 5.09
CA PHE A 15 -8.59 46.92 5.34
C PHE A 15 -8.79 45.41 5.20
N PHE A 16 -8.43 44.87 4.03
CA PHE A 16 -8.20 43.44 3.89
C PHE A 16 -6.93 43.08 4.67
N ASN A 17 -7.10 42.61 5.91
CA ASN A 17 -6.04 41.88 6.57
C ASN A 17 -5.86 40.57 5.81
N ALA A 18 -4.96 40.54 4.82
CA ALA A 18 -4.41 39.32 4.28
C ALA A 18 -3.52 38.71 5.37
N GLY A 19 -4.14 38.00 6.31
CA GLY A 19 -3.41 37.17 7.26
C GLY A 19 -2.61 36.16 6.44
N MET A 20 -1.29 36.34 6.42
CA MET A 20 -0.39 35.32 5.87
C MET A 20 -0.64 34.05 6.67
N ALA A 21 -1.31 33.07 6.03
CA ALA A 21 -1.48 31.75 6.63
C ALA A 21 -0.08 31.20 6.88
N LYS A 22 0.27 31.02 8.15
CA LYS A 22 1.55 30.43 8.54
C LYS A 22 1.63 29.03 7.92
N GLU A 23 2.61 28.79 7.08
CA GLU A 23 2.85 27.48 6.49
C GLU A 23 2.92 26.44 7.61
N LYS A 24 2.01 25.46 7.56
CA LYS A 24 1.97 24.38 8.53
C LYS A 24 2.79 23.21 7.98
N THR A 25 3.97 22.99 8.53
CA THR A 25 4.77 21.80 8.23
C THR A 25 4.20 20.60 8.98
N VAL A 26 3.93 19.51 8.27
CA VAL A 26 3.49 18.22 8.83
C VAL A 26 4.58 17.19 8.57
N THR A 27 5.01 16.50 9.64
CA THR A 27 5.96 15.38 9.52
C THR A 27 5.20 14.06 9.56
N ILE A 28 5.34 13.27 8.50
CA ILE A 28 4.76 11.93 8.40
C ILE A 28 5.91 10.92 8.23
N LYS A 29 5.87 9.84 8.98
CA LYS A 29 6.82 8.72 8.87
C LYS A 29 6.14 7.59 8.11
N ILE A 30 6.66 7.26 6.95
CA ILE A 30 6.22 6.12 6.16
C ILE A 30 7.26 5.01 6.36
N ILE A 31 6.79 3.85 6.84
CA ILE A 31 7.56 2.63 7.03
C ILE A 31 6.98 1.61 6.06
N GLU A 32 7.84 0.99 5.31
CA GLU A 32 7.45 -0.05 4.37
C GLU A 32 8.22 -1.34 4.71
N THR A 33 7.53 -2.47 4.58
CA THR A 33 8.10 -3.82 4.55
C THR A 33 7.77 -4.45 3.22
N SER A 34 8.66 -5.28 2.70
CA SER A 34 8.49 -6.02 1.45
C SER A 34 9.14 -7.38 1.61
N ASP A 35 8.65 -8.38 0.89
CA ASP A 35 9.27 -9.70 0.80
C ASP A 35 9.55 -10.31 2.17
N VAL A 36 8.57 -10.21 3.06
CA VAL A 36 8.68 -10.73 4.44
C VAL A 36 8.78 -12.24 4.46
N HIS A 37 8.14 -12.92 3.48
CA HIS A 37 8.22 -14.37 3.30
C HIS A 37 8.00 -15.16 4.60
N GLY A 38 7.00 -14.76 5.40
CA GLY A 38 6.66 -15.45 6.65
C GLY A 38 7.67 -15.27 7.78
N ALA A 39 8.66 -14.40 7.66
CA ALA A 39 9.64 -14.09 8.71
C ALA A 39 9.01 -13.25 9.83
N PHE A 40 8.03 -13.82 10.53
CA PHE A 40 7.31 -13.14 11.60
C PHE A 40 8.15 -13.02 12.89
N PHE A 41 8.97 -14.03 13.19
CA PHE A 41 9.76 -14.11 14.41
C PHE A 41 11.26 -13.97 14.13
N PRO A 42 12.07 -13.49 15.10
CA PRO A 42 13.52 -13.33 14.94
C PRO A 42 14.26 -14.65 15.10
N HIS A 43 13.72 -15.72 14.50
CA HIS A 43 14.25 -17.07 14.55
C HIS A 43 13.99 -17.81 13.23
N ASP A 44 15.05 -18.36 12.65
CA ASP A 44 14.99 -19.25 11.50
C ASP A 44 14.69 -20.66 12.01
N PHE A 45 13.46 -21.12 11.83
CA PHE A 45 12.99 -22.42 12.29
C PHE A 45 13.57 -23.59 11.47
N ILE A 46 14.01 -23.33 10.24
CA ILE A 46 14.64 -24.34 9.37
C ILE A 46 16.04 -24.64 9.86
N ASN A 47 16.85 -23.62 10.04
CA ASN A 47 18.24 -23.75 10.47
C ASN A 47 18.42 -23.68 12.00
N ARG A 48 17.33 -23.50 12.75
CA ARG A 48 17.28 -23.44 14.23
C ARG A 48 18.26 -22.42 14.83
N LYS A 49 18.27 -21.22 14.26
CA LYS A 49 19.19 -20.14 14.68
C LYS A 49 18.48 -18.79 14.71
N PRO A 50 18.98 -17.82 15.50
CA PRO A 50 18.48 -16.46 15.43
C PRO A 50 18.64 -15.87 14.01
N GLN A 51 17.66 -15.04 13.58
CA GLN A 51 17.75 -14.24 12.36
C GLN A 51 17.56 -12.75 12.64
N SER A 52 18.14 -11.90 11.80
CA SER A 52 18.10 -10.45 11.98
C SER A 52 16.78 -9.84 11.53
N GLY A 53 16.22 -10.28 10.40
CA GLY A 53 14.97 -9.79 9.84
C GLY A 53 13.75 -10.47 10.46
N SER A 54 12.73 -9.70 10.88
CA SER A 54 11.42 -10.25 11.23
C SER A 54 10.41 -9.15 11.52
N LEU A 55 9.11 -9.45 11.37
CA LEU A 55 8.04 -8.52 11.74
C LEU A 55 7.99 -8.22 13.24
N ALA A 56 8.44 -9.14 14.11
CA ALA A 56 8.57 -8.86 15.54
C ALA A 56 9.55 -7.71 15.83
N ARG A 57 10.64 -7.62 15.07
CA ARG A 57 11.60 -6.49 15.19
C ARG A 57 11.01 -5.20 14.59
N VAL A 58 10.34 -5.30 13.45
CA VAL A 58 9.58 -4.17 12.87
C VAL A 58 8.55 -3.63 13.86
N SER A 59 7.79 -4.51 14.53
CA SER A 59 6.84 -4.14 15.57
C SER A 59 7.47 -3.27 16.66
N SER A 60 8.63 -3.68 17.16
CA SER A 60 9.35 -2.93 18.19
C SER A 60 9.81 -1.55 17.70
N TYR A 61 10.24 -1.45 16.46
CA TYR A 61 10.63 -0.19 15.83
C TYR A 61 9.42 0.74 15.61
N VAL A 62 8.35 0.21 15.02
CA VAL A 62 7.11 0.98 14.77
C VAL A 62 6.47 1.46 16.07
N LYS A 63 6.46 0.63 17.13
CA LYS A 63 5.97 1.06 18.46
C LYS A 63 6.72 2.28 18.99
N ARG A 64 8.05 2.32 18.87
CA ARG A 64 8.86 3.51 19.27
C ARG A 64 8.52 4.75 18.43
N LEU A 65 8.37 4.59 17.12
CA LEU A 65 7.99 5.70 16.26
C LEU A 65 6.59 6.22 16.58
N ARG A 66 5.63 5.33 16.82
CA ARG A 66 4.26 5.72 17.21
C ARG A 66 4.20 6.44 18.55
N GLN A 67 5.13 6.18 19.49
CA GLN A 67 5.25 6.96 20.73
C GLN A 67 5.63 8.42 20.46
N THR A 68 6.46 8.68 19.44
CA THR A 68 6.94 10.04 19.13
C THR A 68 6.03 10.76 18.13
N PHE A 69 5.55 10.07 17.11
CA PHE A 69 4.82 10.66 15.98
C PHE A 69 3.32 10.32 15.97
N GLY A 70 2.85 9.50 16.91
CA GLY A 70 1.46 9.10 17.03
C GLY A 70 0.90 8.50 15.74
N LYS A 71 -0.24 9.01 15.31
CA LYS A 71 -0.93 8.62 14.08
C LYS A 71 -0.20 9.03 12.79
N ASN A 72 0.84 9.86 12.88
CA ASN A 72 1.63 10.27 11.72
C ASN A 72 2.67 9.21 11.29
N VAL A 73 2.64 8.03 11.89
CA VAL A 73 3.33 6.84 11.38
C VAL A 73 2.37 6.06 10.52
N ILE A 74 2.74 5.84 9.26
CA ILE A 74 2.04 5.01 8.29
C ILE A 74 2.90 3.76 8.08
N LEU A 75 2.30 2.58 8.23
CA LEU A 75 2.97 1.30 8.05
C LEU A 75 2.35 0.58 6.85
N LEU A 76 3.18 0.25 5.86
CA LEU A 76 2.78 -0.34 4.59
C LEU A 76 3.52 -1.65 4.35
N GLU A 77 2.87 -2.58 3.64
CA GLU A 77 3.44 -3.86 3.22
C GLU A 77 3.35 -3.97 1.70
N ASN A 78 4.46 -4.32 1.05
CA ASN A 78 4.57 -4.29 -0.43
C ASN A 78 4.50 -5.68 -1.08
N GLY A 79 3.91 -6.67 -0.43
CA GLY A 79 3.70 -8.00 -1.00
C GLY A 79 4.75 -9.03 -0.62
N ASP A 80 4.46 -10.29 -0.96
CA ASP A 80 5.25 -11.48 -0.65
C ASP A 80 5.36 -11.77 0.85
N ILE A 81 4.22 -11.83 1.50
CA ILE A 81 4.13 -12.14 2.93
C ILE A 81 3.70 -13.59 3.22
N LEU A 82 2.91 -14.20 2.32
CA LEU A 82 2.23 -15.48 2.58
C LEU A 82 3.13 -16.71 2.48
N GLN A 83 4.24 -16.65 1.73
CA GLN A 83 5.07 -17.81 1.43
C GLN A 83 6.45 -17.69 2.11
N GLY A 84 7.10 -18.80 2.44
CA GLY A 84 8.55 -18.86 2.72
C GLY A 84 8.92 -19.62 3.99
N GLN A 85 8.29 -19.37 5.13
CA GLN A 85 8.61 -20.06 6.39
C GLN A 85 7.67 -21.24 6.68
N PRO A 86 8.13 -22.27 7.44
CA PRO A 86 7.30 -23.41 7.79
C PRO A 86 5.94 -23.04 8.44
N LEU A 87 5.91 -21.97 9.22
CA LEU A 87 4.70 -21.50 9.88
C LEU A 87 3.69 -20.96 8.86
N SER A 88 4.14 -20.23 7.85
CA SER A 88 3.27 -19.79 6.74
C SER A 88 2.71 -20.99 5.98
N TYR A 89 3.57 -21.95 5.64
CA TYR A 89 3.13 -23.18 4.99
C TYR A 89 2.07 -23.92 5.82
N PHE A 90 2.31 -24.08 7.10
CA PHE A 90 1.35 -24.72 8.01
C PHE A 90 0.00 -24.00 8.02
N SER A 91 0.01 -22.68 8.18
CA SER A 91 -1.21 -21.86 8.20
C SER A 91 -1.95 -21.87 6.85
N ASN A 92 -1.22 -21.87 5.74
CA ASN A 92 -1.82 -21.76 4.41
C ASN A 92 -2.44 -23.10 3.94
N TYR A 93 -1.82 -24.24 4.28
CA TYR A 93 -2.13 -25.52 3.62
C TYR A 93 -2.52 -26.65 4.59
N ILE A 94 -2.15 -26.57 5.86
CA ILE A 94 -2.44 -27.60 6.85
C ILE A 94 -3.57 -27.15 7.78
N ASP A 95 -3.40 -26.04 8.47
CA ASP A 95 -4.39 -25.47 9.37
C ASP A 95 -5.22 -24.40 8.67
N THR A 96 -6.03 -24.82 7.71
CA THR A 96 -6.81 -23.90 6.85
C THR A 96 -8.13 -23.43 7.49
N LEU A 97 -8.50 -23.97 8.65
CA LEU A 97 -9.75 -23.62 9.35
C LEU A 97 -9.56 -22.42 10.31
N ASN A 98 -8.38 -22.31 10.90
CA ASN A 98 -8.06 -21.17 11.77
C ASN A 98 -7.65 -19.93 10.94
N HIS A 99 -7.61 -18.77 11.60
CA HIS A 99 -7.16 -17.53 10.99
C HIS A 99 -5.77 -17.67 10.36
N ASN A 100 -5.56 -17.02 9.24
CA ASN A 100 -4.25 -16.97 8.57
C ASN A 100 -3.26 -16.20 9.44
N ILE A 101 -2.12 -16.83 9.75
CA ILE A 101 -1.12 -16.24 10.64
C ILE A 101 -0.55 -14.91 10.10
N ALA A 102 -0.45 -14.73 8.77
CA ALA A 102 -0.01 -13.48 8.19
C ALA A 102 -1.04 -12.36 8.45
N ALA A 103 -2.34 -12.66 8.33
CA ALA A 103 -3.40 -11.72 8.67
C ALA A 103 -3.34 -11.34 10.15
N ASP A 104 -3.22 -12.31 11.06
CA ASP A 104 -3.15 -12.03 12.50
C ASP A 104 -1.96 -11.16 12.87
N VAL A 105 -0.78 -11.45 12.34
CA VAL A 105 0.44 -10.69 12.61
C VAL A 105 0.34 -9.27 12.07
N THR A 106 -0.15 -9.10 10.85
CA THR A 106 -0.27 -7.77 10.24
C THR A 106 -1.38 -6.94 10.87
N ASN A 107 -2.49 -7.55 11.27
CA ASN A 107 -3.55 -6.91 12.06
C ASN A 107 -3.03 -6.44 13.43
N TYR A 108 -2.21 -7.26 14.10
CA TYR A 108 -1.57 -6.90 15.37
C TYR A 108 -0.59 -5.71 15.22
N LEU A 109 0.17 -5.65 14.12
CA LEU A 109 1.09 -4.54 13.85
C LEU A 109 0.35 -3.26 13.45
N GLY A 110 -0.89 -3.38 12.96
CA GLY A 110 -1.71 -2.28 12.50
C GLY A 110 -1.14 -1.64 11.23
N TYR A 111 -1.01 -2.45 10.18
CA TYR A 111 -0.71 -1.95 8.85
C TYR A 111 -1.84 -1.05 8.34
N ASP A 112 -1.49 0.01 7.62
CA ASP A 112 -2.44 0.96 7.04
C ASP A 112 -2.90 0.54 5.63
N ALA A 113 -2.05 -0.19 4.89
CA ALA A 113 -2.38 -0.84 3.61
C ALA A 113 -1.34 -1.91 3.27
N GLN A 114 -1.72 -2.86 2.41
CA GLN A 114 -0.85 -3.91 1.88
C GLN A 114 -1.04 -4.04 0.37
N ALA A 115 0.02 -4.37 -0.37
CA ALA A 115 -0.06 -4.79 -1.76
C ALA A 115 -0.04 -6.32 -1.84
N ILE A 116 -0.40 -6.88 -3.01
CA ILE A 116 -0.24 -8.30 -3.32
C ILE A 116 1.07 -8.49 -4.06
N GLY A 117 1.89 -9.46 -3.65
CA GLY A 117 3.08 -9.91 -4.34
C GLY A 117 2.86 -11.19 -5.15
N ASN A 118 3.85 -11.56 -5.97
CA ASN A 118 3.75 -12.74 -6.82
C ASN A 118 3.71 -14.05 -6.03
N HIS A 119 4.45 -14.14 -4.92
CA HIS A 119 4.40 -15.30 -4.03
C HIS A 119 3.13 -15.34 -3.17
N ASP A 120 2.41 -14.23 -3.02
CA ASP A 120 1.08 -14.27 -2.44
C ASP A 120 0.10 -14.94 -3.41
N VAL A 121 0.13 -14.56 -4.70
CA VAL A 121 -0.69 -15.20 -5.76
C VAL A 121 -0.34 -16.68 -5.92
N GLU A 122 0.93 -17.06 -5.75
CA GLU A 122 1.38 -18.46 -5.83
C GLU A 122 0.70 -19.37 -4.80
N THR A 123 0.18 -18.85 -3.71
CA THR A 123 -0.55 -19.65 -2.72
C THR A 123 -1.93 -20.13 -3.20
N GLY A 124 -2.44 -19.56 -4.29
CA GLY A 124 -3.74 -19.89 -4.89
C GLY A 124 -4.92 -19.22 -4.18
N HIS A 125 -6.05 -19.14 -4.89
CA HIS A 125 -7.28 -18.46 -4.44
C HIS A 125 -7.72 -18.87 -3.03
N ARG A 126 -7.69 -20.14 -2.73
CA ARG A 126 -8.11 -20.61 -1.41
C ARG A 126 -7.34 -19.96 -0.26
N CYS A 127 -6.08 -19.61 -0.47
CA CYS A 127 -5.22 -19.03 0.55
C CYS A 127 -5.27 -17.51 0.52
N TYR A 128 -4.96 -16.89 -0.63
CA TYR A 128 -4.89 -15.43 -0.66
C TYR A 128 -6.25 -14.74 -0.53
N ASP A 129 -7.37 -15.35 -1.01
CA ASP A 129 -8.71 -14.79 -0.78
C ASP A 129 -9.06 -14.79 0.70
N LYS A 130 -8.79 -15.90 1.39
CA LYS A 130 -8.97 -16.00 2.84
C LYS A 130 -8.14 -14.93 3.57
N TRP A 131 -6.87 -14.77 3.20
CA TRP A 131 -6.00 -13.76 3.78
C TRP A 131 -6.54 -12.35 3.53
N ILE A 132 -7.01 -12.03 2.31
CA ILE A 132 -7.63 -10.74 1.98
C ILE A 132 -8.85 -10.47 2.86
N ASP A 133 -9.70 -11.48 3.09
CA ASP A 133 -10.92 -11.36 3.90
C ASP A 133 -10.61 -11.17 5.40
N GLU A 134 -9.50 -11.70 5.89
CA GLU A 134 -9.11 -11.67 7.30
C GLU A 134 -8.27 -10.45 7.70
N ILE A 135 -7.77 -9.69 6.74
CA ILE A 135 -6.97 -8.48 6.98
C ILE A 135 -7.86 -7.28 7.30
N ASN A 136 -7.47 -6.50 8.32
CA ASN A 136 -8.19 -5.29 8.73
C ASN A 136 -7.88 -4.05 7.87
N CYS A 137 -6.75 -4.02 7.16
CA CYS A 137 -6.39 -2.91 6.28
C CYS A 137 -6.72 -3.22 4.80
N PRO A 138 -6.80 -2.21 3.92
CA PRO A 138 -6.99 -2.43 2.50
C PRO A 138 -5.84 -3.23 1.87
N VAL A 139 -6.19 -4.28 1.09
CA VAL A 139 -5.29 -4.96 0.17
C VAL A 139 -5.40 -4.29 -1.19
N LEU A 140 -4.27 -3.97 -1.83
CA LEU A 140 -4.18 -3.15 -3.01
C LEU A 140 -3.58 -3.93 -4.20
N GLY A 141 -4.18 -3.74 -5.39
CA GLY A 141 -3.71 -4.36 -6.62
C GLY A 141 -4.41 -3.75 -7.84
N ALA A 142 -3.98 -2.57 -8.24
CA ALA A 142 -4.67 -1.75 -9.25
C ALA A 142 -4.67 -2.36 -10.65
N ASN A 143 -3.70 -3.19 -10.96
CA ASN A 143 -3.56 -3.89 -12.25
C ASN A 143 -3.95 -5.38 -12.20
N ILE A 144 -4.48 -5.86 -11.08
CA ILE A 144 -5.10 -7.19 -10.97
C ILE A 144 -6.58 -7.03 -11.31
N ILE A 145 -7.01 -7.58 -12.43
CA ILE A 145 -8.37 -7.39 -12.94
C ILE A 145 -9.14 -8.69 -12.88
N ASP A 146 -10.29 -8.65 -12.27
CA ASP A 146 -11.30 -9.71 -12.34
C ASP A 146 -11.88 -9.76 -13.76
N MET A 147 -11.72 -10.87 -14.43
CA MET A 147 -12.15 -11.06 -15.83
C MET A 147 -13.67 -11.09 -16.00
N GLN A 148 -14.42 -11.44 -14.96
CA GLN A 148 -15.88 -11.47 -15.01
C GLN A 148 -16.46 -10.05 -14.94
N THR A 149 -15.91 -9.20 -14.09
CA THR A 149 -16.43 -7.85 -13.85
C THR A 149 -15.72 -6.77 -14.66
N GLY A 150 -14.49 -7.04 -15.13
CA GLY A 150 -13.61 -6.08 -15.77
C GLY A 150 -13.08 -4.98 -14.82
N LYS A 151 -13.26 -5.15 -13.52
CA LYS A 151 -12.83 -4.21 -12.48
C LYS A 151 -11.59 -4.73 -11.74
N PRO A 152 -10.86 -3.87 -11.02
CA PRO A 152 -9.82 -4.35 -10.12
C PRO A 152 -10.36 -5.38 -9.14
N TYR A 153 -9.64 -6.49 -8.99
CA TYR A 153 -9.98 -7.63 -8.15
C TYR A 153 -9.97 -7.26 -6.65
N VAL A 154 -8.97 -6.51 -6.25
CA VAL A 154 -8.89 -5.85 -4.94
C VAL A 154 -8.92 -4.35 -5.11
N LYS A 155 -8.83 -3.57 -4.04
CA LYS A 155 -8.84 -2.11 -4.15
C LYS A 155 -7.65 -1.63 -4.97
N PRO A 156 -7.85 -0.71 -5.95
CA PRO A 156 -6.72 -0.15 -6.70
C PRO A 156 -5.86 0.78 -5.83
N TYR A 157 -6.47 1.49 -4.91
CA TYR A 157 -5.82 2.43 -4.00
C TYR A 157 -6.62 2.61 -2.72
N THR A 158 -6.01 3.25 -1.74
CA THR A 158 -6.67 3.77 -0.54
C THR A 158 -6.20 5.19 -0.25
N ILE A 159 -6.95 5.92 0.59
CA ILE A 159 -6.60 7.29 1.00
C ILE A 159 -6.49 7.34 2.52
N ILE A 160 -5.33 7.74 2.99
CA ILE A 160 -5.02 7.93 4.40
C ILE A 160 -4.96 9.43 4.68
N LYS A 161 -5.59 9.88 5.78
CA LYS A 161 -5.51 11.27 6.22
C LYS A 161 -4.68 11.37 7.49
N ARG A 162 -3.66 12.26 7.48
CA ARG A 162 -2.79 12.54 8.62
C ARG A 162 -2.59 14.04 8.76
N ASP A 163 -3.05 14.62 9.87
CA ASP A 163 -2.94 16.05 10.20
C ASP A 163 -3.37 17.02 9.08
N GLY A 164 -4.37 16.62 8.32
CA GLY A 164 -4.93 17.38 7.21
C GLY A 164 -4.36 17.00 5.84
N VAL A 165 -3.24 16.27 5.78
CA VAL A 165 -2.64 15.78 4.54
C VAL A 165 -3.39 14.54 4.06
N ARG A 166 -3.78 14.51 2.78
CA ARG A 166 -4.44 13.39 2.09
C ARG A 166 -3.38 12.61 1.30
N ILE A 167 -3.14 11.38 1.71
CA ILE A 167 -2.10 10.51 1.14
C ILE A 167 -2.79 9.38 0.40
N GLY A 168 -2.64 9.32 -0.92
CA GLY A 168 -3.10 8.20 -1.75
C GLY A 168 -2.05 7.09 -1.75
N ILE A 169 -2.45 5.86 -1.44
CA ILE A 169 -1.59 4.68 -1.54
C ILE A 169 -2.09 3.85 -2.72
N LEU A 170 -1.24 3.61 -3.71
CA LEU A 170 -1.53 2.86 -4.93
C LEU A 170 -0.75 1.55 -4.90
N GLY A 171 -1.41 0.40 -5.09
CA GLY A 171 -0.75 -0.91 -5.15
C GLY A 171 -0.70 -1.44 -6.59
N LEU A 172 0.45 -1.98 -7.00
CA LEU A 172 0.66 -2.65 -8.30
C LEU A 172 1.54 -3.88 -8.13
N ILE A 173 1.27 -4.90 -8.94
CA ILE A 173 2.04 -6.14 -9.01
C ILE A 173 2.65 -6.31 -10.41
N THR A 174 3.75 -7.06 -10.51
CA THR A 174 4.32 -7.45 -11.81
C THR A 174 3.27 -8.14 -12.70
N PRO A 175 3.16 -7.79 -14.00
CA PRO A 175 2.28 -8.48 -14.92
C PRO A 175 2.82 -9.84 -15.38
N ALA A 176 3.98 -10.28 -14.90
CA ALA A 176 4.65 -11.53 -15.28
C ALA A 176 4.00 -12.78 -14.69
N ILE A 177 3.04 -12.67 -13.82
CA ILE A 177 2.36 -13.78 -13.14
C ILE A 177 1.99 -14.93 -14.09
N PRO A 178 1.38 -14.69 -15.27
CA PRO A 178 1.02 -15.77 -16.20
C PRO A 178 2.22 -16.54 -16.79
N ASN A 179 3.42 -15.97 -16.74
CA ASN A 179 4.64 -16.60 -17.23
C ASN A 179 5.30 -17.50 -16.18
N TRP A 180 5.00 -17.28 -14.91
CA TRP A 180 5.67 -17.93 -13.78
C TRP A 180 4.80 -18.95 -13.09
N LEU A 181 3.49 -18.70 -13.02
CA LEU A 181 2.57 -19.48 -12.19
C LEU A 181 1.54 -20.24 -13.02
N PRO A 182 1.20 -21.47 -12.63
CA PRO A 182 0.08 -22.21 -13.19
C PRO A 182 -1.23 -21.42 -13.15
N GLN A 183 -2.02 -21.53 -14.23
CA GLN A 183 -3.23 -20.72 -14.40
C GLN A 183 -4.31 -20.96 -13.32
N ASP A 184 -4.37 -22.13 -12.74
CA ASP A 184 -5.32 -22.47 -11.66
C ASP A 184 -5.11 -21.63 -10.40
N LEU A 185 -3.88 -21.16 -10.14
CA LEU A 185 -3.58 -20.31 -8.97
C LEU A 185 -4.13 -18.88 -9.09
N TRP A 186 -4.33 -18.40 -10.32
CA TRP A 186 -4.85 -17.05 -10.61
C TRP A 186 -6.05 -17.07 -11.56
N SER A 187 -6.83 -18.17 -11.55
CA SER A 187 -7.98 -18.36 -12.44
C SER A 187 -8.98 -17.20 -12.33
N GLY A 188 -9.51 -16.74 -13.48
CA GLY A 188 -10.44 -15.60 -13.50
C GLY A 188 -9.79 -14.22 -13.35
N LEU A 189 -8.47 -14.15 -13.19
CA LEU A 189 -7.73 -12.90 -13.13
C LEU A 189 -6.94 -12.63 -14.41
N ARG A 190 -6.63 -11.37 -14.66
CA ARG A 190 -5.63 -10.90 -15.63
C ARG A 190 -4.82 -9.77 -15.04
N PHE A 191 -3.60 -9.63 -15.48
CA PHE A 191 -2.66 -8.64 -14.99
C PHE A 191 -2.37 -7.61 -16.09
N GLU A 192 -2.75 -6.37 -15.85
CA GLU A 192 -2.53 -5.26 -16.78
C GLU A 192 -1.10 -4.75 -16.70
N GLU A 193 -0.65 -4.09 -17.76
CA GLU A 193 0.65 -3.44 -17.81
C GLU A 193 0.73 -2.34 -16.73
N MET A 194 1.87 -2.28 -16.01
CA MET A 194 2.02 -1.48 -14.80
C MET A 194 2.03 0.02 -15.06
N VAL A 195 2.73 0.49 -16.11
CA VAL A 195 2.91 1.93 -16.36
C VAL A 195 1.58 2.57 -16.72
N SER A 196 0.84 1.97 -17.63
CA SER A 196 -0.49 2.46 -18.04
C SER A 196 -1.48 2.41 -16.88
N SER A 197 -1.43 1.35 -16.08
CA SER A 197 -2.25 1.23 -14.87
C SER A 197 -1.89 2.30 -13.84
N ALA A 198 -0.60 2.51 -13.58
CA ALA A 198 -0.12 3.57 -12.69
C ALA A 198 -0.58 4.96 -13.16
N GLN A 199 -0.37 5.28 -14.44
CA GLN A 199 -0.80 6.57 -15.02
C GLN A 199 -2.30 6.82 -14.84
N LYS A 200 -3.13 5.80 -15.10
CA LYS A 200 -4.58 5.86 -14.91
C LYS A 200 -4.95 6.21 -13.47
N TRP A 201 -4.38 5.49 -12.51
CA TRP A 201 -4.79 5.63 -11.12
C TRP A 201 -4.15 6.83 -10.42
N VAL A 202 -2.93 7.22 -10.79
CA VAL A 202 -2.31 8.49 -10.36
C VAL A 202 -3.17 9.68 -10.80
N LYS A 203 -3.69 9.65 -12.05
CA LYS A 203 -4.63 10.68 -12.52
C LYS A 203 -5.90 10.73 -11.67
N VAL A 204 -6.48 9.57 -11.31
CA VAL A 204 -7.65 9.51 -10.43
C VAL A 204 -7.33 10.09 -9.05
N LEU A 205 -6.22 9.68 -8.45
CA LEU A 205 -5.78 10.17 -7.13
C LEU A 205 -5.55 11.68 -7.13
N HIS A 206 -4.91 12.21 -8.17
CA HIS A 206 -4.62 13.65 -8.29
C HIS A 206 -5.89 14.45 -8.63
N GLU A 207 -6.61 14.08 -9.69
CA GLU A 207 -7.68 14.91 -10.24
C GLU A 207 -9.03 14.73 -9.54
N LYS A 208 -9.39 13.49 -9.14
CA LYS A 208 -10.68 13.21 -8.50
C LYS A 208 -10.58 13.21 -6.99
N GLU A 209 -9.61 12.50 -6.46
CA GLU A 209 -9.45 12.32 -5.03
C GLU A 209 -8.73 13.49 -4.36
N LYS A 210 -8.06 14.36 -5.13
CA LYS A 210 -7.36 15.55 -4.63
C LYS A 210 -6.39 15.20 -3.49
N THR A 211 -5.56 14.17 -3.71
CA THR A 211 -4.52 13.78 -2.76
C THR A 211 -3.36 14.76 -2.82
N ASP A 212 -2.78 15.07 -1.66
CA ASP A 212 -1.62 15.95 -1.52
C ASP A 212 -0.32 15.20 -1.84
N VAL A 213 -0.30 13.89 -1.51
CA VAL A 213 0.84 13.00 -1.74
C VAL A 213 0.33 11.67 -2.29
N ILE A 214 1.08 11.07 -3.21
CA ILE A 214 0.82 9.72 -3.72
C ILE A 214 2.03 8.85 -3.41
N VAL A 215 1.78 7.69 -2.81
CA VAL A 215 2.76 6.64 -2.50
C VAL A 215 2.42 5.41 -3.33
N GLY A 216 3.38 4.90 -4.09
CA GLY A 216 3.26 3.65 -4.84
C GLY A 216 3.86 2.48 -4.08
N LEU A 217 3.09 1.41 -3.91
CA LEU A 217 3.54 0.09 -3.50
C LEU A 217 3.61 -0.76 -4.76
N PHE A 218 4.81 -0.90 -5.32
CA PHE A 218 5.02 -1.58 -6.59
C PHE A 218 5.81 -2.85 -6.34
N HIS A 219 5.10 -3.97 -6.31
CA HIS A 219 5.73 -5.29 -6.17
C HIS A 219 6.18 -5.78 -7.54
N CYS A 220 7.36 -5.34 -7.95
CA CYS A 220 7.98 -5.65 -9.24
C CYS A 220 9.48 -5.38 -9.21
N GLY A 221 10.16 -5.80 -10.28
CA GLY A 221 11.54 -5.42 -10.49
C GLY A 221 11.76 -3.97 -10.93
N LYS A 222 13.02 -3.56 -10.99
CA LYS A 222 13.51 -2.29 -11.52
C LYS A 222 14.49 -2.56 -12.66
N GLU A 223 14.85 -1.53 -13.43
CA GLU A 223 15.85 -1.62 -14.50
C GLU A 223 17.11 -2.37 -14.05
N GLY A 224 17.58 -3.29 -14.90
CA GLY A 224 18.74 -4.14 -14.61
C GLY A 224 18.41 -5.52 -14.04
N GLY A 225 17.13 -5.86 -13.90
CA GLY A 225 16.71 -7.18 -13.47
C GLY A 225 16.97 -8.30 -14.45
N ILE A 226 16.63 -9.52 -14.08
CA ILE A 226 16.86 -10.74 -14.88
C ILE A 226 15.93 -10.75 -16.10
N THR A 227 16.52 -10.90 -17.29
CA THR A 227 15.76 -11.17 -18.52
C THR A 227 15.55 -12.67 -18.65
N THR A 228 14.31 -13.12 -18.65
CA THR A 228 13.98 -14.50 -19.04
C THR A 228 13.71 -14.59 -20.54
N PRO A 229 13.87 -15.76 -21.20
CA PRO A 229 13.70 -15.89 -22.64
C PRO A 229 12.37 -15.40 -23.19
N ASN A 230 11.31 -15.42 -22.39
CA ASN A 230 9.95 -15.09 -22.79
C ASN A 230 9.39 -13.82 -22.12
N TYR A 231 10.16 -13.19 -21.25
CA TYR A 231 9.71 -12.02 -20.52
C TYR A 231 10.90 -11.22 -19.99
N MET A 232 10.87 -9.92 -20.27
CA MET A 232 11.85 -9.02 -19.70
C MET A 232 11.27 -8.50 -18.38
N GLU A 233 11.71 -9.10 -17.30
CA GLU A 233 11.41 -8.57 -15.98
C GLU A 233 12.51 -7.60 -15.56
N ILE A 234 12.07 -6.51 -15.05
CA ILE A 234 12.92 -5.53 -14.42
C ILE A 234 12.82 -5.81 -12.92
N ALA A 235 13.68 -6.73 -12.44
CA ALA A 235 13.72 -7.07 -11.02
C ALA A 235 14.61 -6.12 -10.23
N LEU A 236 14.13 -5.65 -9.10
CA LEU A 236 14.92 -4.97 -8.09
C LEU A 236 15.45 -5.98 -7.09
N TYR A 237 16.72 -5.92 -6.86
CA TYR A 237 17.39 -6.48 -5.69
C TYR A 237 17.97 -5.35 -4.84
#